data_b68049cea4644eae5c7fcfde44fa0bde
#
_entry.id   b68049cea4644eae5c7fcfde44fa0bde
#
_cell.length_a   1.000
_cell.length_b   1.000
_cell.length_c   1.000
_cell.angle_alpha   90.00
_cell.angle_beta   90.00
_cell.angle_gamma   90.00
#
_symmetry.space_group_name_H-M   'P 1'
#
loop_
_entity.id
_entity.type
_entity.pdbx_description
1 polymer ?
#
loop_
_entity_poly.entity_id
_entity_poly.type
_entity_poly.pdbx_seq_one_letter_code
_entity_poly.pdbx_strand_id
1 'polypeptide(L)'
;MQTEQAEQYILAELENRLDRTLFYHGIHHTRDVVRAAAEIAALEGIADEESLALLRTAAFYHDSGFMDTYQGHEEAGCAVAREMLPGFGYNAAQIESICGMIMATKIPQSPKNHLEMVLCDADLDYLGRDDFEPVAATLFEELKARDMVEDIPAWDAVQVKFLETHSYWTSSQQHRREAAKQRQLRHLKNTARAL
;
A
#
# COMPACT_ATOMS: atom_id res chain seq x y z
N MET A 1 -15.81 6.27 -17.03
CA MET A 1 -15.37 6.42 -15.62
C MET A 1 -15.14 7.89 -15.30
N GLN A 2 -15.59 8.34 -14.16
CA GLN A 2 -15.39 9.69 -13.64
C GLN A 2 -14.29 9.64 -12.56
N THR A 3 -13.07 9.35 -12.99
CA THR A 3 -11.95 8.99 -12.12
C THR A 3 -11.63 10.08 -11.09
N GLU A 4 -11.53 11.36 -11.51
CA GLU A 4 -11.26 12.46 -10.60
C GLU A 4 -12.33 12.64 -9.51
N GLN A 5 -13.61 12.41 -9.85
CA GLN A 5 -14.70 12.51 -8.88
C GLN A 5 -14.67 11.37 -7.88
N ALA A 6 -14.36 10.14 -8.34
CA ALA A 6 -14.18 8.98 -7.46
C ALA A 6 -13.01 9.18 -6.49
N GLU A 7 -11.90 9.76 -6.95
CA GLU A 7 -10.73 10.11 -6.13
C GLU A 7 -11.05 11.18 -5.08
N GLN A 8 -11.70 12.27 -5.49
CA GLN A 8 -12.10 13.33 -4.57
C GLN A 8 -13.05 12.83 -3.50
N TYR A 9 -14.00 11.97 -3.91
CA TYR A 9 -14.94 11.37 -2.98
C TYR A 9 -14.22 10.53 -1.92
N ILE A 10 -13.37 9.57 -2.34
CA ILE A 10 -12.72 8.69 -1.37
C ILE A 10 -11.74 9.43 -0.47
N LEU A 11 -11.03 10.43 -0.98
CA LEU A 11 -10.15 11.27 -0.14
C LEU A 11 -10.94 12.02 0.93
N ALA A 12 -12.13 12.55 0.60
CA ALA A 12 -12.99 13.21 1.58
C ALA A 12 -13.51 12.23 2.64
N GLU A 13 -13.89 11.00 2.24
CA GLU A 13 -14.29 9.95 3.18
C GLU A 13 -13.16 9.56 4.11
N LEU A 14 -11.95 9.32 3.59
CA LEU A 14 -10.76 9.02 4.37
C LEU A 14 -10.43 10.15 5.37
N GLU A 15 -10.50 11.41 4.95
CA GLU A 15 -10.24 12.58 5.80
C GLU A 15 -11.22 12.67 6.97
N ASN A 16 -12.47 12.29 6.75
CA ASN A 16 -13.52 12.39 7.75
C ASN A 16 -13.64 11.18 8.67
N ARG A 17 -13.24 9.98 8.22
CA ARG A 17 -13.57 8.72 8.88
C ARG A 17 -12.38 7.92 9.38
N LEU A 18 -11.16 8.15 8.87
CA LEU A 18 -9.98 7.43 9.37
C LEU A 18 -9.73 7.75 10.83
N ASP A 19 -9.44 6.72 11.62
CA ASP A 19 -9.04 6.88 13.01
C ASP A 19 -7.71 7.63 13.10
N ARG A 20 -7.62 8.58 14.03
CA ARG A 20 -6.43 9.42 14.22
C ARG A 20 -5.19 8.67 14.69
N THR A 21 -5.34 7.43 15.12
CA THR A 21 -4.23 6.54 15.50
C THR A 21 -3.69 5.72 14.32
N LEU A 22 -4.22 5.93 13.11
CA LEU A 22 -3.63 5.41 11.87
C LEU A 22 -2.48 6.32 11.43
N PHE A 23 -1.34 6.19 12.13
CA PHE A 23 -0.16 7.03 11.90
C PHE A 23 0.56 6.66 10.61
N TYR A 24 0.45 5.42 10.13
CA TYR A 24 0.98 4.95 8.86
C TYR A 24 -0.12 4.90 7.78
N HIS A 25 -1.24 4.22 8.01
CA HIS A 25 -2.33 4.05 7.05
C HIS A 25 -3.26 5.28 6.97
N GLY A 26 -2.67 6.47 6.98
CA GLY A 26 -3.36 7.74 6.80
C GLY A 26 -3.37 8.22 5.34
N ILE A 27 -4.01 9.36 5.07
CA ILE A 27 -4.11 9.96 3.73
C ILE A 27 -2.74 10.18 3.07
N HIS A 28 -1.71 10.48 3.86
CA HIS A 28 -0.35 10.65 3.36
C HIS A 28 0.18 9.38 2.72
N HIS A 29 -0.10 8.20 3.30
CA HIS A 29 0.24 6.90 2.71
C HIS A 29 -0.53 6.68 1.40
N THR A 30 -1.85 6.87 1.40
CA THR A 30 -2.66 6.76 0.17
C THR A 30 -2.08 7.62 -0.96
N ARG A 31 -1.73 8.88 -0.68
CA ARG A 31 -1.15 9.79 -1.68
C ARG A 31 0.24 9.34 -2.15
N ASP A 32 1.05 8.79 -1.25
CA ASP A 32 2.37 8.25 -1.57
C ASP A 32 2.25 7.02 -2.48
N VAL A 33 1.33 6.10 -2.18
CA VAL A 33 1.05 4.92 -3.00
C VAL A 33 0.55 5.31 -4.40
N VAL A 34 -0.36 6.29 -4.51
CA VAL A 34 -0.82 6.82 -5.81
C VAL A 34 0.35 7.34 -6.65
N ARG A 35 1.25 8.12 -6.03
CA ARG A 35 2.44 8.63 -6.70
C ARG A 35 3.37 7.50 -7.13
N ALA A 36 3.66 6.55 -6.23
CA ALA A 36 4.53 5.42 -6.52
C ALA A 36 3.94 4.53 -7.63
N ALA A 37 2.64 4.24 -7.61
CA ALA A 37 1.97 3.46 -8.65
C ALA A 37 2.08 4.10 -10.03
N ALA A 38 1.93 5.43 -10.12
CA ALA A 38 2.10 6.14 -11.39
C ALA A 38 3.56 6.09 -11.89
N GLU A 39 4.54 6.25 -11.00
CA GLU A 39 5.97 6.13 -11.35
C GLU A 39 6.32 4.72 -11.83
N ILE A 40 5.87 3.69 -11.11
CA ILE A 40 6.14 2.30 -11.46
C ILE A 40 5.47 1.93 -12.77
N ALA A 41 4.20 2.32 -12.97
CA ALA A 41 3.48 2.09 -14.21
C ALA A 41 4.23 2.67 -15.44
N ALA A 42 4.75 3.88 -15.32
CA ALA A 42 5.54 4.52 -16.37
C ALA A 42 6.85 3.75 -16.64
N LEU A 43 7.54 3.28 -15.61
CA LEU A 43 8.78 2.48 -15.74
C LEU A 43 8.53 1.09 -16.35
N GLU A 44 7.37 0.51 -16.06
CA GLU A 44 6.93 -0.78 -16.61
C GLU A 44 6.29 -0.65 -18.00
N GLY A 45 6.22 0.57 -18.56
CA GLY A 45 5.71 0.82 -19.91
C GLY A 45 4.20 0.69 -20.05
N ILE A 46 3.45 0.82 -18.96
CA ILE A 46 1.99 0.81 -19.00
C ILE A 46 1.52 2.16 -19.56
N ALA A 47 0.90 2.14 -20.74
CA ALA A 47 0.45 3.34 -21.45
C ALA A 47 -1.04 3.33 -21.80
N ASP A 48 -1.75 2.23 -21.51
CA ASP A 48 -3.20 2.13 -21.74
C ASP A 48 -3.96 2.99 -20.74
N GLU A 49 -4.75 3.94 -21.24
CA GLU A 49 -5.47 4.91 -20.41
C GLU A 49 -6.43 4.26 -19.42
N GLU A 50 -7.10 3.18 -19.81
CA GLU A 50 -8.02 2.47 -18.92
C GLU A 50 -7.26 1.79 -17.79
N SER A 51 -6.17 1.09 -18.11
CA SER A 51 -5.30 0.43 -17.11
C SER A 51 -4.73 1.44 -16.12
N LEU A 52 -4.27 2.61 -16.57
CA LEU A 52 -3.78 3.67 -15.70
C LEU A 52 -4.87 4.25 -14.80
N ALA A 53 -6.09 4.45 -15.34
CA ALA A 53 -7.22 4.92 -14.56
C ALA A 53 -7.64 3.90 -13.49
N LEU A 54 -7.68 2.60 -13.82
CA LEU A 54 -8.03 1.54 -12.87
C LEU A 54 -6.97 1.40 -11.77
N LEU A 55 -5.67 1.40 -12.14
CA LEU A 55 -4.57 1.34 -11.18
C LEU A 55 -4.60 2.54 -10.23
N ARG A 56 -4.80 3.74 -10.76
CA ARG A 56 -4.88 4.95 -9.97
C ARG A 56 -6.07 4.91 -9.00
N THR A 57 -7.25 4.48 -9.46
CA THR A 57 -8.41 4.30 -8.59
C THR A 57 -8.15 3.24 -7.52
N ALA A 58 -7.55 2.10 -7.86
CA ALA A 58 -7.19 1.07 -6.90
C ALA A 58 -6.23 1.60 -5.83
N ALA A 59 -5.23 2.40 -6.22
CA ALA A 59 -4.31 3.03 -5.28
C ALA A 59 -4.99 4.01 -4.30
N PHE A 60 -6.02 4.75 -4.74
CA PHE A 60 -6.81 5.59 -3.84
C PHE A 60 -7.71 4.80 -2.88
N TYR A 61 -8.19 3.63 -3.31
CA TYR A 61 -9.16 2.83 -2.56
C TYR A 61 -8.54 1.69 -1.73
N HIS A 62 -7.23 1.36 -1.91
CA HIS A 62 -6.65 0.13 -1.36
C HIS A 62 -6.80 0.02 0.16
N ASP A 63 -6.62 1.12 0.86
CA ASP A 63 -6.70 1.21 2.32
C ASP A 63 -8.04 1.78 2.82
N SER A 64 -9.03 1.98 1.93
CA SER A 64 -10.32 2.57 2.33
C SER A 64 -11.07 1.76 3.38
N GLY A 65 -10.80 0.48 3.48
CA GLY A 65 -11.39 -0.38 4.50
C GLY A 65 -10.97 -0.07 5.93
N PHE A 66 -9.86 0.65 6.14
CA PHE A 66 -9.48 1.14 7.48
C PHE A 66 -10.48 2.13 8.08
N MET A 67 -11.39 2.68 7.29
CA MET A 67 -12.52 3.44 7.82
C MET A 67 -13.48 2.60 8.68
N ASP A 68 -13.50 1.28 8.47
CA ASP A 68 -14.46 0.37 9.11
C ASP A 68 -13.78 -0.70 9.98
N THR A 69 -12.60 -1.17 9.58
CA THR A 69 -11.90 -2.24 10.31
C THR A 69 -10.40 -2.21 10.09
N TYR A 70 -9.63 -2.62 11.10
CA TYR A 70 -8.18 -2.80 10.96
C TYR A 70 -7.81 -4.13 10.33
N GLN A 71 -8.46 -5.23 10.74
CA GLN A 71 -8.23 -6.55 10.18
C GLN A 71 -9.22 -6.82 9.04
N GLY A 72 -8.70 -7.25 7.88
CA GLY A 72 -9.53 -7.47 6.70
C GLY A 72 -9.96 -6.17 6.02
N HIS A 73 -9.14 -5.12 6.15
CA HIS A 73 -9.40 -3.84 5.50
C HIS A 73 -9.41 -3.95 3.97
N GLU A 74 -8.71 -4.93 3.38
CA GLU A 74 -8.71 -5.16 1.94
C GLU A 74 -10.11 -5.62 1.46
N GLU A 75 -10.73 -6.56 2.16
CA GLU A 75 -12.10 -6.99 1.90
C GLU A 75 -13.10 -5.85 2.11
N ALA A 76 -12.92 -5.07 3.16
CA ALA A 76 -13.76 -3.89 3.44
C ALA A 76 -13.55 -2.81 2.37
N GLY A 77 -12.33 -2.56 1.91
CA GLY A 77 -12.01 -1.65 0.81
C GLY A 77 -12.68 -2.07 -0.50
N CYS A 78 -12.68 -3.37 -0.80
CA CYS A 78 -13.43 -3.90 -1.94
C CYS A 78 -14.95 -3.68 -1.81
N ALA A 79 -15.50 -3.76 -0.58
CA ALA A 79 -16.91 -3.46 -0.35
C ALA A 79 -17.21 -1.98 -0.63
N VAL A 80 -16.37 -1.06 -0.15
CA VAL A 80 -16.45 0.37 -0.46
C VAL A 80 -16.37 0.63 -1.97
N ALA A 81 -15.43 0.00 -2.67
CA ALA A 81 -15.28 0.14 -4.13
C ALA A 81 -16.55 -0.33 -4.88
N ARG A 82 -17.11 -1.49 -4.52
CA ARG A 82 -18.33 -2.04 -5.13
C ARG A 82 -19.57 -1.19 -4.87
N GLU A 83 -19.64 -0.55 -3.72
CA GLU A 83 -20.75 0.33 -3.36
C GLU A 83 -20.67 1.68 -4.10
N MET A 84 -19.48 2.29 -4.12
CA MET A 84 -19.32 3.68 -4.56
C MET A 84 -19.04 3.84 -6.06
N LEU A 85 -18.19 2.99 -6.65
CA LEU A 85 -17.70 3.17 -8.01
C LEU A 85 -18.77 3.09 -9.11
N PRO A 86 -19.87 2.32 -8.96
CA PRO A 86 -20.97 2.38 -9.95
C PRO A 86 -21.53 3.79 -10.13
N GLY A 87 -21.60 4.59 -9.06
CA GLY A 87 -22.04 5.98 -9.09
C GLY A 87 -21.13 6.91 -9.91
N PHE A 88 -19.88 6.52 -10.11
CA PHE A 88 -18.89 7.22 -10.93
C PHE A 88 -18.71 6.61 -12.33
N GLY A 89 -19.63 5.75 -12.76
CA GLY A 89 -19.68 5.19 -14.10
C GLY A 89 -18.67 4.07 -14.37
N TYR A 90 -18.18 3.39 -13.33
CA TYR A 90 -17.40 2.16 -13.46
C TYR A 90 -18.35 0.98 -13.70
N ASN A 91 -18.01 0.12 -14.64
CA ASN A 91 -18.73 -1.13 -14.86
C ASN A 91 -18.23 -2.25 -13.93
N ALA A 92 -18.96 -3.35 -13.87
CA ALA A 92 -18.65 -4.47 -12.98
C ALA A 92 -17.24 -5.06 -13.20
N ALA A 93 -16.80 -5.18 -14.46
CA ALA A 93 -15.47 -5.73 -14.78
C ALA A 93 -14.34 -4.81 -14.28
N GLN A 94 -14.52 -3.50 -14.43
CA GLN A 94 -13.59 -2.49 -13.93
C GLN A 94 -13.48 -2.50 -12.40
N ILE A 95 -14.63 -2.62 -11.73
CA ILE A 95 -14.68 -2.70 -10.25
C ILE A 95 -14.00 -3.98 -9.76
N GLU A 96 -14.24 -5.12 -10.40
CA GLU A 96 -13.56 -6.38 -10.00
C GLU A 96 -12.06 -6.33 -10.29
N SER A 97 -11.60 -5.64 -11.33
CA SER A 97 -10.18 -5.40 -11.55
C SER A 97 -9.57 -4.55 -10.43
N ILE A 98 -10.26 -3.49 -9.99
CA ILE A 98 -9.84 -2.66 -8.85
C ILE A 98 -9.79 -3.49 -7.58
N CYS A 99 -10.83 -4.28 -7.29
CA CYS A 99 -10.86 -5.17 -6.13
C CYS A 99 -9.75 -6.23 -6.18
N GLY A 100 -9.43 -6.75 -7.37
CA GLY A 100 -8.30 -7.66 -7.54
C GLY A 100 -6.97 -7.04 -7.13
N MET A 101 -6.73 -5.79 -7.53
CA MET A 101 -5.55 -5.02 -7.14
C MET A 101 -5.52 -4.75 -5.62
N ILE A 102 -6.65 -4.35 -5.02
CA ILE A 102 -6.77 -4.15 -3.57
C ILE A 102 -6.47 -5.46 -2.82
N MET A 103 -7.09 -6.56 -3.22
CA MET A 103 -6.86 -7.86 -2.56
C MET A 103 -5.43 -8.38 -2.72
N ALA A 104 -4.72 -7.99 -3.78
CA ALA A 104 -3.35 -8.41 -4.00
C ALA A 104 -2.37 -7.79 -2.99
N THR A 105 -2.69 -6.63 -2.41
CA THR A 105 -1.84 -5.98 -1.38
C THR A 105 -1.88 -6.69 -0.03
N LYS A 106 -2.90 -7.52 0.22
CA LYS A 106 -3.05 -8.28 1.46
C LYS A 106 -1.83 -9.14 1.75
N ILE A 107 -1.27 -9.00 2.96
CA ILE A 107 -0.06 -9.73 3.37
C ILE A 107 -0.41 -11.16 3.79
N PRO A 108 0.26 -12.18 3.23
CA PRO A 108 1.31 -12.12 2.21
C PRO A 108 0.75 -11.75 0.84
N GLN A 109 1.36 -10.77 0.17
CA GLN A 109 0.94 -10.30 -1.15
C GLN A 109 0.86 -11.44 -2.16
N SER A 110 -0.15 -11.38 -3.06
CA SER A 110 -0.39 -12.45 -4.04
C SER A 110 -0.91 -11.94 -5.39
N PRO A 111 -0.14 -11.06 -6.08
CA PRO A 111 -0.56 -10.50 -7.36
C PRO A 111 -0.62 -11.57 -8.46
N LYS A 112 -1.64 -11.48 -9.34
CA LYS A 112 -1.92 -12.42 -10.42
C LYS A 112 -1.68 -11.83 -11.81
N ASN A 113 -1.56 -10.52 -11.89
CA ASN A 113 -1.33 -9.79 -13.14
C ASN A 113 -0.42 -8.57 -12.91
N HIS A 114 -0.04 -7.91 -14.01
CA HIS A 114 0.94 -6.83 -13.97
C HIS A 114 0.45 -5.59 -13.19
N LEU A 115 -0.83 -5.21 -13.27
CA LEU A 115 -1.38 -4.08 -12.50
C LEU A 115 -1.39 -4.36 -11.01
N GLU A 116 -1.71 -5.59 -10.61
CA GLU A 116 -1.64 -6.03 -9.22
C GLU A 116 -0.20 -5.99 -8.69
N MET A 117 0.80 -6.43 -9.49
CA MET A 117 2.22 -6.32 -9.14
C MET A 117 2.63 -4.87 -8.92
N VAL A 118 2.19 -3.96 -9.78
CA VAL A 118 2.49 -2.52 -9.66
C VAL A 118 1.91 -1.95 -8.37
N LEU A 119 0.65 -2.26 -8.02
CA LEU A 119 0.07 -1.75 -6.79
C LEU A 119 0.73 -2.34 -5.53
N CYS A 120 1.03 -3.65 -5.52
CA CYS A 120 1.76 -4.29 -4.43
C CYS A 120 3.12 -3.63 -4.18
N ASP A 121 3.86 -3.33 -5.24
CA ASP A 121 5.16 -2.67 -5.15
C ASP A 121 5.05 -1.20 -4.75
N ALA A 122 3.98 -0.53 -5.17
CA ALA A 122 3.73 0.87 -4.82
C ALA A 122 3.41 1.03 -3.33
N ASP A 123 2.61 0.13 -2.77
CA ASP A 123 2.25 0.09 -1.37
C ASP A 123 3.48 -0.07 -0.45
N LEU A 124 4.45 -0.85 -0.89
CA LEU A 124 5.68 -1.14 -0.14
C LEU A 124 6.94 -0.48 -0.74
N ASP A 125 6.79 0.55 -1.59
CA ASP A 125 7.91 1.27 -2.21
C ASP A 125 8.90 1.82 -1.17
N TYR A 126 8.40 2.27 -0.01
CA TYR A 126 9.19 2.88 1.05
C TYR A 126 10.27 1.95 1.62
N LEU A 127 10.11 0.63 1.55
CA LEU A 127 11.09 -0.34 2.08
C LEU A 127 12.49 -0.20 1.46
N GLY A 128 12.57 0.32 0.24
CA GLY A 128 13.83 0.56 -0.46
C GLY A 128 14.13 2.04 -0.70
N ARG A 129 13.52 2.95 0.06
CA ARG A 129 13.75 4.40 -0.01
C ARG A 129 14.67 4.89 1.09
N ASP A 130 15.17 6.12 0.93
CA ASP A 130 16.03 6.76 1.93
C ASP A 130 15.26 7.22 3.17
N ASP A 131 13.93 7.39 3.06
CA ASP A 131 13.02 7.72 4.15
C ASP A 131 12.39 6.47 4.83
N PHE A 132 12.99 5.30 4.68
CA PHE A 132 12.53 4.06 5.30
C PHE A 132 12.32 4.21 6.81
N GLU A 133 13.32 4.70 7.54
CA GLU A 133 13.27 4.79 9.01
C GLU A 133 12.12 5.67 9.52
N PRO A 134 11.94 6.94 9.07
CA PRO A 134 10.82 7.75 9.53
C PRO A 134 9.46 7.18 9.13
N VAL A 135 9.32 6.53 7.96
CA VAL A 135 8.08 5.88 7.55
C VAL A 135 7.79 4.65 8.42
N ALA A 136 8.79 3.77 8.64
CA ALA A 136 8.65 2.60 9.50
C ALA A 136 8.31 2.97 10.95
N ALA A 137 8.80 4.12 11.44
CA ALA A 137 8.48 4.62 12.77
C ALA A 137 6.98 4.96 12.92
N THR A 138 6.33 5.47 11.88
CA THR A 138 4.88 5.72 11.94
C THR A 138 4.07 4.42 12.04
N LEU A 139 4.52 3.35 11.38
CA LEU A 139 3.89 2.04 11.50
C LEU A 139 4.12 1.42 12.89
N PHE A 140 5.31 1.62 13.48
CA PHE A 140 5.55 1.22 14.87
C PHE A 140 4.58 1.88 15.84
N GLU A 141 4.43 3.19 15.77
CA GLU A 141 3.49 3.93 16.63
C GLU A 141 2.04 3.48 16.43
N GLU A 142 1.66 3.19 15.19
CA GLU A 142 0.33 2.68 14.86
C GLU A 142 0.07 1.29 15.46
N LEU A 143 1.01 0.36 15.32
CA LEU A 143 0.90 -1.00 15.87
C LEU A 143 0.95 -0.99 17.39
N LYS A 144 1.78 -0.12 17.98
CA LYS A 144 1.87 0.06 19.43
C LYS A 144 0.58 0.61 20.02
N ALA A 145 -0.07 1.58 19.36
CA ALA A 145 -1.37 2.12 19.77
C ALA A 145 -2.50 1.07 19.76
N ARG A 146 -2.26 -0.09 19.12
CA ARG A 146 -3.19 -1.23 18.99
C ARG A 146 -2.75 -2.47 19.78
N ASP A 147 -1.75 -2.34 20.65
CA ASP A 147 -1.16 -3.45 21.41
C ASP A 147 -0.68 -4.63 20.52
N MET A 148 -0.33 -4.35 19.26
CA MET A 148 0.15 -5.35 18.30
C MET A 148 1.67 -5.51 18.34
N VAL A 149 2.39 -4.53 18.89
CA VAL A 149 3.82 -4.58 19.17
C VAL A 149 4.10 -3.90 20.51
N GLU A 150 4.99 -4.48 21.32
CA GLU A 150 5.20 -4.03 22.70
C GLU A 150 6.29 -2.95 22.78
N ASP A 151 7.42 -3.18 22.13
CA ASP A 151 8.61 -2.33 22.24
C ASP A 151 9.45 -2.33 20.94
N ILE A 152 10.52 -1.56 20.93
CA ILE A 152 11.44 -1.44 19.79
C ILE A 152 12.10 -2.79 19.44
N PRO A 153 12.64 -3.59 20.38
CA PRO A 153 13.17 -4.92 20.03
C PRO A 153 12.17 -5.84 19.35
N ALA A 154 10.91 -5.86 19.80
CA ALA A 154 9.86 -6.64 19.16
C ALA A 154 9.55 -6.11 17.75
N TRP A 155 9.52 -4.78 17.58
CA TRP A 155 9.34 -4.14 16.28
C TRP A 155 10.49 -4.45 15.32
N ASP A 156 11.73 -4.36 15.76
CA ASP A 156 12.90 -4.68 14.93
C ASP A 156 12.85 -6.14 14.45
N ALA A 157 12.42 -7.06 15.30
CA ALA A 157 12.24 -8.46 14.92
C ALA A 157 11.16 -8.65 13.84
N VAL A 158 10.05 -7.91 13.95
CA VAL A 158 8.98 -7.89 12.93
C VAL A 158 9.51 -7.34 11.61
N GLN A 159 10.21 -6.20 11.63
CA GLN A 159 10.80 -5.58 10.44
C GLN A 159 11.81 -6.52 9.75
N VAL A 160 12.72 -7.13 10.52
CA VAL A 160 13.71 -8.07 9.98
C VAL A 160 13.02 -9.22 9.26
N LYS A 161 12.05 -9.86 9.91
CA LYS A 161 11.29 -10.96 9.32
C LYS A 161 10.55 -10.54 8.05
N PHE A 162 9.92 -9.37 8.07
CA PHE A 162 9.19 -8.84 6.92
C PHE A 162 10.12 -8.57 5.73
N LEU A 163 11.22 -7.84 5.95
CA LEU A 163 12.20 -7.52 4.91
C LEU A 163 12.90 -8.77 4.33
N GLU A 164 13.07 -9.84 5.13
CA GLU A 164 13.61 -11.11 4.65
C GLU A 164 12.67 -11.85 3.70
N THR A 165 11.38 -11.76 3.93
CA THR A 165 10.37 -12.50 3.16
C THR A 165 9.81 -11.70 1.99
N HIS A 166 9.85 -10.36 2.07
CA HIS A 166 9.37 -9.48 1.02
C HIS A 166 10.29 -9.48 -0.20
N SER A 167 9.70 -9.54 -1.39
CA SER A 167 10.36 -9.35 -2.68
C SER A 167 9.52 -8.44 -3.55
N TYR A 168 10.15 -7.49 -4.25
CA TYR A 168 9.45 -6.71 -5.26
C TYR A 168 9.05 -7.57 -6.45
N TRP A 169 7.89 -7.29 -7.02
CA TRP A 169 7.26 -8.05 -8.09
C TRP A 169 7.68 -7.57 -9.47
N THR A 170 7.73 -6.23 -9.67
CA THR A 170 8.07 -5.63 -10.96
C THR A 170 9.58 -5.56 -11.15
N SER A 171 10.01 -5.63 -12.42
CA SER A 171 11.43 -5.55 -12.75
C SER A 171 12.02 -4.17 -12.42
N SER A 172 11.26 -3.11 -12.59
CA SER A 172 11.68 -1.75 -12.28
C SER A 172 11.96 -1.57 -10.79
N GLN A 173 11.10 -2.11 -9.90
CA GLN A 173 11.28 -1.98 -8.46
C GLN A 173 12.39 -2.89 -7.94
N GLN A 174 12.54 -4.09 -8.49
CA GLN A 174 13.71 -4.94 -8.19
C GLN A 174 15.02 -4.20 -8.46
N HIS A 175 15.14 -3.50 -9.59
CA HIS A 175 16.33 -2.73 -9.93
C HIS A 175 16.51 -1.47 -9.07
N ARG A 176 15.42 -0.77 -8.77
CA ARG A 176 15.48 0.53 -8.07
C ARG A 176 15.61 0.39 -6.55
N ARG A 177 14.92 -0.57 -5.95
CA ARG A 177 14.66 -0.62 -4.51
C ARG A 177 15.36 -1.76 -3.78
N GLU A 178 15.60 -2.90 -4.44
CA GLU A 178 16.10 -4.10 -3.75
C GLU A 178 17.43 -3.86 -3.03
N ALA A 179 18.39 -3.19 -3.67
CA ALA A 179 19.70 -2.94 -3.08
C ALA A 179 19.61 -2.06 -1.80
N ALA A 180 18.71 -1.07 -1.79
CA ALA A 180 18.49 -0.22 -0.63
C ALA A 180 17.75 -0.99 0.49
N LYS A 181 16.69 -1.74 0.16
CA LYS A 181 15.98 -2.62 1.10
C LYS A 181 16.96 -3.60 1.79
N GLN A 182 17.88 -4.19 1.04
CA GLN A 182 18.90 -5.08 1.61
C GLN A 182 19.90 -4.34 2.51
N ARG A 183 20.19 -3.06 2.27
CA ARG A 183 20.96 -2.24 3.23
C ARG A 183 20.21 -2.01 4.53
N GLN A 184 18.90 -1.68 4.47
CA GLN A 184 18.06 -1.51 5.66
C GLN A 184 18.01 -2.81 6.48
N LEU A 185 17.77 -3.96 5.83
CA LEU A 185 17.76 -5.26 6.49
C LEU A 185 19.10 -5.54 7.24
N ARG A 186 20.24 -5.27 6.59
CA ARG A 186 21.53 -5.46 7.25
C ARG A 186 21.74 -4.52 8.44
N HIS A 187 21.28 -3.28 8.32
CA HIS A 187 21.35 -2.30 9.41
C HIS A 187 20.54 -2.80 10.62
N LEU A 188 19.27 -3.16 10.43
CA LEU A 188 18.41 -3.67 11.50
C LEU A 188 18.99 -4.93 12.17
N LYS A 189 19.52 -5.89 11.40
CA LYS A 189 20.16 -7.08 11.96
C LYS A 189 21.40 -6.77 12.82
N ASN A 190 22.16 -5.76 12.47
CA ASN A 190 23.34 -5.36 13.23
C ASN A 190 22.94 -4.64 14.52
N THR A 191 21.92 -3.79 14.48
CA THR A 191 21.40 -3.09 15.66
C THR A 191 20.78 -4.08 16.66
N ALA A 192 19.96 -5.01 16.19
CA ALA A 192 19.33 -6.04 17.04
C ALA A 192 20.35 -7.00 17.71
N ARG A 193 21.56 -7.14 17.18
CA ARG A 193 22.64 -7.96 17.79
C ARG A 193 23.46 -7.21 18.83
N ALA A 194 23.33 -5.91 18.88
CA ALA A 194 24.10 -5.04 19.78
C ALA A 194 23.37 -4.75 21.10
N LEU A 195 22.11 -5.17 21.22
CA LEU A 195 21.26 -5.10 22.40
C LEU A 195 21.23 -6.46 23.12
#